data_420908d6a6cd66959bfc2cad9c3bf82e
#
_entry.id   420908d6a6cd66959bfc2cad9c3bf82e
#
_cell.length_a   1.000
_cell.length_b   1.000
_cell.length_c   1.000
_cell.angle_alpha   90.00
_cell.angle_beta   90.00
_cell.angle_gamma   90.00
#
_symmetry.space_group_name_H-M   'P 1'
#
loop_
_entity.id
_entity.type
_entity.pdbx_description
1 polymer ?
#
loop_
_entity_poly.entity_id
_entity_poly.type
_entity_poly.pdbx_seq_one_letter_code
_entity_poly.pdbx_strand_id
1 'polypeptide(L)'
;MKNSLVVIGKNLYINRPFMEYLERELEHLGFTEQILKIPETSSDIVTTVQELIAKGGNIVIATNKKSFAPISKLLATMTDDTLVLKENILIPSKSEIYDDNSFLLRYENSSVNVVMAEPGRNVPIFLIGEGEREAVVHIFNMDEEGAYALLDPIAKSYEIEFTSATLTPGWIEVECGSKRYGNLENFLKSVKQLMEDRVIESTNIFAYLIHRLSKAGKSVTFAESCTGGRIAARLTSEAGSSAIFRGSLVTYSNALKAGWLGVEKEVLENYGAVSKECVEQMLTGAREIASADYAVAVSGIAGPGGGTPQKPVGTVIIGAQSETHTIVEALHFEGDRNYIQDQSMLYAYKLLFQVASEDLF
;
A
#
# COMPACT_ATOMS: atom_id res chain seq x y z
N MET A 1 -9.13 15.01 -12.38
CA MET A 1 -9.79 14.22 -13.48
C MET A 1 -10.11 12.85 -12.95
N LYS A 2 -11.19 12.21 -13.41
CA LYS A 2 -11.46 10.81 -13.01
C LYS A 2 -10.49 9.87 -13.73
N ASN A 3 -9.94 8.93 -12.98
CA ASN A 3 -9.04 7.92 -13.49
C ASN A 3 -9.76 6.56 -13.56
N SER A 4 -9.61 5.81 -14.63
CA SER A 4 -10.27 4.50 -14.79
C SER A 4 -9.32 3.48 -15.42
N LEU A 5 -9.16 2.34 -14.78
CA LEU A 5 -8.49 1.17 -15.34
C LEU A 5 -9.52 0.17 -15.87
N VAL A 6 -9.42 -0.17 -17.14
CA VAL A 6 -10.22 -1.25 -17.76
C VAL A 6 -9.29 -2.40 -18.13
N VAL A 7 -9.52 -3.57 -17.55
CA VAL A 7 -8.73 -4.78 -17.85
C VAL A 7 -9.55 -5.70 -18.72
N ILE A 8 -9.15 -5.83 -20.00
CA ILE A 8 -9.84 -6.65 -21.00
C ILE A 8 -9.05 -7.91 -21.29
N GLY A 9 -9.53 -9.02 -20.80
CA GLY A 9 -8.91 -10.32 -20.95
C GLY A 9 -8.92 -11.10 -19.65
N LYS A 10 -9.68 -12.20 -19.63
CA LYS A 10 -9.84 -13.02 -18.41
C LYS A 10 -8.52 -13.54 -17.86
N ASN A 11 -7.55 -13.87 -18.73
CA ASN A 11 -6.22 -14.33 -18.34
C ASN A 11 -5.40 -13.29 -17.57
N LEU A 12 -5.69 -11.99 -17.72
CA LEU A 12 -5.00 -10.93 -17.00
C LEU A 12 -5.50 -10.87 -15.55
N TYR A 13 -6.81 -10.77 -15.34
CA TYR A 13 -7.36 -10.47 -14.02
C TYR A 13 -7.62 -11.70 -13.13
N ILE A 14 -7.63 -12.93 -13.65
CA ILE A 14 -7.62 -14.14 -12.82
C ILE A 14 -6.22 -14.43 -12.25
N ASN A 15 -5.16 -13.92 -12.86
CA ASN A 15 -3.81 -13.98 -12.35
C ASN A 15 -3.62 -12.85 -11.31
N ARG A 16 -3.96 -13.14 -10.05
CA ARG A 16 -3.89 -12.15 -8.97
C ARG A 16 -2.53 -11.48 -8.85
N PRO A 17 -1.38 -12.19 -8.83
CA PRO A 17 -0.07 -11.54 -8.75
C PRO A 17 0.19 -10.56 -9.89
N PHE A 18 -0.31 -10.86 -11.10
CA PHE A 18 -0.17 -9.96 -12.24
C PHE A 18 -1.07 -8.74 -12.13
N MET A 19 -2.30 -8.91 -11.64
CA MET A 19 -3.20 -7.77 -11.38
C MET A 19 -2.62 -6.82 -10.32
N GLU A 20 -2.13 -7.36 -9.22
CA GLU A 20 -1.47 -6.57 -8.18
C GLU A 20 -0.22 -5.85 -8.71
N TYR A 21 0.53 -6.45 -9.64
CA TYR A 21 1.64 -5.79 -10.33
C TYR A 21 1.15 -4.64 -11.21
N LEU A 22 0.11 -4.86 -12.02
CA LEU A 22 -0.48 -3.83 -12.88
C LEU A 22 -1.05 -2.65 -12.07
N GLU A 23 -1.71 -2.95 -10.95
CA GLU A 23 -2.27 -1.95 -10.03
C GLU A 23 -1.15 -1.11 -9.41
N ARG A 24 -0.06 -1.72 -8.90
CA ARG A 24 1.09 -0.98 -8.34
C ARG A 24 1.77 -0.06 -9.35
N GLU A 25 1.94 -0.50 -10.61
CA GLU A 25 2.52 0.36 -11.65
C GLU A 25 1.66 1.60 -11.93
N LEU A 26 0.33 1.49 -11.78
CA LEU A 26 -0.61 2.60 -11.95
C LEU A 26 -0.71 3.48 -10.70
N GLU A 27 -0.62 2.91 -9.51
CA GLU A 27 -0.59 3.67 -8.25
C GLU A 27 0.58 4.67 -8.22
N HIS A 28 1.75 4.29 -8.75
CA HIS A 28 2.89 5.21 -8.90
C HIS A 28 2.60 6.44 -9.78
N LEU A 29 1.57 6.36 -10.63
CA LEU A 29 1.11 7.46 -11.47
C LEU A 29 -0.10 8.22 -10.89
N GLY A 30 -0.49 7.93 -9.65
CA GLY A 30 -1.68 8.50 -9.03
C GLY A 30 -3.01 7.99 -9.62
N PHE A 31 -3.04 6.74 -10.06
CA PHE A 31 -4.18 6.13 -10.74
C PHE A 31 -4.94 5.20 -9.79
N THR A 32 -5.91 5.72 -9.03
CA THR A 32 -6.50 4.97 -7.91
C THR A 32 -8.03 4.74 -7.95
N GLU A 33 -8.79 5.30 -8.93
CA GLU A 33 -10.24 5.43 -8.69
C GLU A 33 -11.14 4.27 -9.11
N GLN A 34 -11.03 3.71 -10.30
CA GLN A 34 -11.99 2.70 -10.77
C GLN A 34 -11.35 1.57 -11.57
N ILE A 35 -11.51 0.33 -11.11
CA ILE A 35 -11.03 -0.84 -11.84
C ILE A 35 -12.22 -1.63 -12.40
N LEU A 36 -12.28 -1.76 -13.72
CA LEU A 36 -13.27 -2.56 -14.43
C LEU A 36 -12.60 -3.79 -15.07
N LYS A 37 -13.13 -4.98 -14.78
CA LYS A 37 -12.61 -6.27 -15.29
C LYS A 37 -13.61 -6.85 -16.28
N ILE A 38 -13.23 -6.97 -17.56
CA ILE A 38 -14.13 -7.37 -18.63
C ILE A 38 -13.53 -8.59 -19.39
N PRO A 39 -14.28 -9.69 -19.54
CA PRO A 39 -13.85 -10.80 -20.41
C PRO A 39 -13.69 -10.32 -21.85
N GLU A 40 -12.70 -10.84 -22.56
CA GLU A 40 -12.46 -10.52 -23.98
C GLU A 40 -13.61 -10.87 -24.91
N THR A 41 -14.53 -11.71 -24.47
CA THR A 41 -15.72 -12.15 -25.23
C THR A 41 -16.99 -11.37 -24.87
N SER A 42 -16.90 -10.39 -23.96
CA SER A 42 -18.08 -9.63 -23.53
C SER A 42 -18.58 -8.69 -24.63
N SER A 43 -19.90 -8.64 -24.81
CA SER A 43 -20.58 -7.66 -25.65
C SER A 43 -20.49 -6.23 -25.09
N ASP A 44 -20.17 -6.10 -23.80
CA ASP A 44 -20.24 -4.82 -23.08
C ASP A 44 -18.97 -3.97 -23.27
N ILE A 45 -17.92 -4.50 -23.89
CA ILE A 45 -16.66 -3.79 -24.12
C ILE A 45 -16.90 -2.45 -24.80
N VAL A 46 -17.68 -2.46 -25.91
CA VAL A 46 -17.95 -1.25 -26.71
C VAL A 46 -18.67 -0.21 -25.87
N THR A 47 -19.76 -0.62 -25.23
CA THR A 47 -20.59 0.29 -24.40
C THR A 47 -19.79 0.84 -23.23
N THR A 48 -19.02 0.01 -22.53
CA THR A 48 -18.19 0.45 -21.39
C THR A 48 -17.15 1.48 -21.81
N VAL A 49 -16.43 1.22 -22.92
CA VAL A 49 -15.41 2.16 -23.42
C VAL A 49 -16.06 3.49 -23.84
N GLN A 50 -17.22 3.43 -24.53
CA GLN A 50 -17.96 4.62 -24.92
C GLN A 50 -18.44 5.44 -23.72
N GLU A 51 -18.99 4.79 -22.70
CA GLU A 51 -19.47 5.48 -21.47
C GLU A 51 -18.31 6.13 -20.69
N LEU A 52 -17.16 5.47 -20.62
CA LEU A 52 -15.98 6.05 -19.96
C LEU A 52 -15.46 7.27 -20.71
N ILE A 53 -15.34 7.19 -22.03
CA ILE A 53 -14.92 8.33 -22.85
C ILE A 53 -15.90 9.50 -22.72
N ALA A 54 -17.19 9.24 -22.73
CA ALA A 54 -18.21 10.26 -22.56
C ALA A 54 -18.17 10.95 -21.18
N LYS A 55 -17.74 10.24 -20.14
CA LYS A 55 -17.51 10.81 -18.80
C LYS A 55 -16.28 11.70 -18.72
N GLY A 56 -15.33 11.53 -19.62
CA GLY A 56 -14.04 12.24 -19.61
C GLY A 56 -13.06 11.74 -18.57
N GLY A 57 -11.80 12.15 -18.69
CA GLY A 57 -10.74 11.83 -17.75
C GLY A 57 -9.64 10.93 -18.33
N ASN A 58 -8.84 10.35 -17.46
CA ASN A 58 -7.76 9.45 -17.83
C ASN A 58 -8.25 8.00 -17.81
N ILE A 59 -8.09 7.29 -18.90
CA ILE A 59 -8.55 5.92 -19.07
C ILE A 59 -7.36 5.06 -19.49
N VAL A 60 -6.99 4.10 -18.67
CA VAL A 60 -6.04 3.05 -19.05
C VAL A 60 -6.82 1.80 -19.43
N ILE A 61 -6.56 1.26 -20.62
CA ILE A 61 -7.13 0.01 -21.07
C ILE A 61 -6.01 -1.02 -21.20
N ALA A 62 -5.88 -1.90 -20.22
CA ALA A 62 -4.97 -3.04 -20.27
C ALA A 62 -5.64 -4.20 -21.00
N THR A 63 -5.04 -4.65 -22.10
CA THR A 63 -5.58 -5.73 -22.91
C THR A 63 -4.60 -6.90 -23.02
N ASN A 64 -5.13 -8.12 -23.21
CA ASN A 64 -4.30 -9.20 -23.71
C ASN A 64 -4.02 -9.04 -25.22
N LYS A 65 -3.08 -9.84 -25.75
CA LYS A 65 -2.69 -9.81 -27.16
C LYS A 65 -3.85 -9.98 -28.12
N LYS A 66 -4.88 -10.77 -27.76
CA LYS A 66 -6.05 -11.02 -28.63
C LYS A 66 -6.98 -9.82 -28.73
N SER A 67 -7.07 -9.02 -27.67
CA SER A 67 -7.98 -7.89 -27.58
C SER A 67 -7.35 -6.58 -28.00
N PHE A 68 -6.03 -6.47 -28.09
CA PHE A 68 -5.33 -5.21 -28.42
C PHE A 68 -5.78 -4.64 -29.77
N ALA A 69 -5.65 -5.39 -30.86
CA ALA A 69 -6.04 -4.91 -32.19
C ALA A 69 -7.56 -4.64 -32.32
N PRO A 70 -8.47 -5.46 -31.78
CA PRO A 70 -9.89 -5.13 -31.69
C PRO A 70 -10.19 -3.82 -30.96
N ILE A 71 -9.53 -3.53 -29.83
CA ILE A 71 -9.69 -2.27 -29.10
C ILE A 71 -9.12 -1.08 -29.87
N SER A 72 -7.95 -1.25 -30.50
CA SER A 72 -7.38 -0.22 -31.40
C SER A 72 -8.36 0.12 -32.55
N LYS A 73 -8.99 -0.90 -33.13
CA LYS A 73 -10.00 -0.73 -34.18
C LYS A 73 -11.27 -0.03 -33.66
N LEU A 74 -11.72 -0.38 -32.47
CA LEU A 74 -12.87 0.28 -31.83
C LEU A 74 -12.60 1.77 -31.66
N LEU A 75 -11.46 2.14 -31.09
CA LEU A 75 -11.07 3.53 -30.89
C LEU A 75 -10.89 4.29 -32.20
N ALA A 76 -10.27 3.70 -33.22
CA ALA A 76 -10.18 4.29 -34.53
C ALA A 76 -11.58 4.56 -35.15
N THR A 77 -12.51 3.60 -34.99
CA THR A 77 -13.91 3.79 -35.47
C THR A 77 -14.63 4.92 -34.72
N MET A 78 -14.43 5.03 -33.40
CA MET A 78 -15.05 6.08 -32.60
C MET A 78 -14.53 7.49 -32.93
N THR A 79 -13.29 7.59 -33.34
CA THR A 79 -12.59 8.85 -33.67
C THR A 79 -12.59 9.20 -35.16
N ASP A 80 -13.36 8.46 -35.96
CA ASP A 80 -13.33 8.55 -37.44
C ASP A 80 -11.88 8.58 -37.97
N ASP A 81 -11.15 7.51 -37.65
CA ASP A 81 -9.73 7.36 -37.92
C ASP A 81 -9.42 6.00 -38.57
N THR A 82 -8.21 5.85 -39.07
CA THR A 82 -7.68 4.63 -39.69
C THR A 82 -6.61 3.99 -38.82
N LEU A 83 -6.46 2.68 -38.94
CA LEU A 83 -5.37 1.96 -38.28
C LEU A 83 -4.09 2.04 -39.11
N VAL A 84 -2.97 2.26 -38.41
CA VAL A 84 -1.61 2.23 -38.97
C VAL A 84 -0.76 1.21 -38.22
N LEU A 85 0.16 0.58 -38.93
CA LEU A 85 1.14 -0.31 -38.32
C LEU A 85 2.33 0.50 -37.82
N LYS A 86 2.63 0.44 -36.52
CA LYS A 86 3.79 1.03 -35.90
C LYS A 86 4.47 -0.04 -35.05
N GLU A 87 5.76 -0.25 -35.23
CA GLU A 87 6.57 -1.17 -34.42
C GLU A 87 5.92 -2.52 -34.11
N ASN A 88 5.26 -3.13 -35.12
CA ASN A 88 4.51 -4.39 -35.02
C ASN A 88 3.16 -4.35 -34.27
N ILE A 89 2.67 -3.18 -33.89
CA ILE A 89 1.33 -3.00 -33.32
C ILE A 89 0.44 -2.18 -34.26
N LEU A 90 -0.86 -2.52 -34.29
CA LEU A 90 -1.87 -1.73 -35.01
C LEU A 90 -2.47 -0.69 -34.06
N ILE A 91 -2.32 0.57 -34.37
CA ILE A 91 -2.82 1.69 -33.57
C ILE A 91 -3.63 2.68 -34.41
N PRO A 92 -4.51 3.50 -33.84
CA PRO A 92 -5.15 4.62 -34.53
C PRO A 92 -4.11 5.61 -35.04
N SER A 93 -4.29 6.15 -36.27
CA SER A 93 -3.30 7.07 -36.87
C SER A 93 -3.22 8.41 -36.12
N LYS A 94 -4.29 8.78 -35.40
CA LYS A 94 -4.37 9.97 -34.55
C LYS A 94 -3.74 9.79 -33.15
N SER A 95 -3.10 8.65 -32.86
CA SER A 95 -2.41 8.44 -31.59
C SER A 95 -1.29 9.46 -31.42
N GLU A 96 -1.27 10.19 -30.29
CA GLU A 96 -0.28 11.26 -30.04
C GLU A 96 1.09 10.69 -29.72
N ILE A 97 1.11 9.63 -28.90
CA ILE A 97 2.33 8.96 -28.45
C ILE A 97 2.14 7.47 -28.58
N TYR A 98 3.17 6.76 -28.90
CA TYR A 98 3.21 5.29 -28.88
C TYR A 98 4.60 4.81 -28.46
N ASP A 99 4.63 3.64 -27.83
CA ASP A 99 5.82 2.92 -27.44
C ASP A 99 5.57 1.42 -27.57
N ASP A 100 6.53 0.56 -27.28
CA ASP A 100 6.37 -0.89 -27.40
C ASP A 100 5.12 -1.39 -26.65
N ASN A 101 4.16 -1.87 -27.42
CA ASN A 101 2.89 -2.38 -26.91
C ASN A 101 1.99 -1.36 -26.16
N SER A 102 2.18 -0.08 -26.37
CA SER A 102 1.40 1.00 -25.75
C SER A 102 1.12 2.13 -26.72
N PHE A 103 -0.07 2.75 -26.64
CA PHE A 103 -0.36 4.01 -27.33
C PHE A 103 -1.30 4.89 -26.53
N LEU A 104 -1.18 6.20 -26.71
CA LEU A 104 -2.04 7.23 -26.13
C LEU A 104 -2.86 7.90 -27.23
N LEU A 105 -4.17 7.93 -27.06
CA LEU A 105 -5.12 8.65 -27.90
C LEU A 105 -5.87 9.67 -27.07
N ARG A 106 -5.91 10.93 -27.50
CA ARG A 106 -6.80 11.93 -26.92
C ARG A 106 -8.04 12.09 -27.78
N TYR A 107 -9.18 12.03 -27.14
CA TYR A 107 -10.46 12.19 -27.80
C TYR A 107 -11.45 12.85 -26.86
N GLU A 108 -12.09 13.94 -27.31
CA GLU A 108 -12.97 14.80 -26.50
C GLU A 108 -12.25 15.28 -25.22
N ASN A 109 -12.80 14.96 -24.05
CA ASN A 109 -12.24 15.31 -22.74
C ASN A 109 -11.50 14.12 -22.10
N SER A 110 -11.12 13.12 -22.89
CA SER A 110 -10.48 11.88 -22.40
C SER A 110 -9.09 11.69 -22.97
N SER A 111 -8.20 11.20 -22.12
CA SER A 111 -6.92 10.61 -22.50
C SER A 111 -7.01 9.09 -22.35
N VAL A 112 -6.93 8.37 -23.46
CA VAL A 112 -7.06 6.90 -23.48
C VAL A 112 -5.71 6.27 -23.78
N ASN A 113 -5.10 5.63 -22.80
CA ASN A 113 -3.88 4.85 -22.99
C ASN A 113 -4.23 3.36 -23.08
N VAL A 114 -3.90 2.73 -24.18
CA VAL A 114 -4.10 1.29 -24.37
C VAL A 114 -2.76 0.59 -24.28
N VAL A 115 -2.67 -0.41 -23.41
CA VAL A 115 -1.46 -1.22 -23.23
C VAL A 115 -1.76 -2.69 -23.50
N MET A 116 -0.85 -3.37 -24.20
CA MET A 116 -0.89 -4.81 -24.40
C MET A 116 -0.09 -5.50 -23.31
N ALA A 117 -0.78 -5.96 -22.28
CA ALA A 117 -0.19 -6.58 -21.09
C ALA A 117 -0.18 -8.12 -21.22
N GLU A 118 0.86 -8.75 -20.70
CA GLU A 118 1.01 -10.20 -20.76
C GLU A 118 1.62 -10.72 -19.45
N PRO A 119 0.95 -11.63 -18.71
CA PRO A 119 1.51 -12.22 -17.50
C PRO A 119 2.88 -12.87 -17.76
N GLY A 120 3.83 -12.61 -16.85
CA GLY A 120 5.21 -13.08 -16.98
C GLY A 120 6.14 -12.14 -17.77
N ARG A 121 5.63 -10.98 -18.20
CA ARG A 121 6.41 -9.91 -18.82
C ARG A 121 6.25 -8.62 -18.05
N ASN A 122 7.16 -7.66 -18.30
CA ASN A 122 7.02 -6.30 -17.80
C ASN A 122 5.76 -5.67 -18.40
N VAL A 123 5.06 -4.89 -17.60
CA VAL A 123 3.96 -4.06 -18.09
C VAL A 123 4.55 -2.98 -19.01
N PRO A 124 3.95 -2.73 -20.20
CA PRO A 124 4.37 -1.65 -21.06
C PRO A 124 4.24 -0.29 -20.36
N ILE A 125 5.03 0.68 -20.80
CA ILE A 125 5.01 2.04 -20.25
C ILE A 125 3.61 2.64 -20.38
N PHE A 126 3.10 3.19 -19.30
CA PHE A 126 1.90 4.00 -19.33
C PHE A 126 2.23 5.40 -19.85
N LEU A 127 1.56 5.79 -20.94
CA LEU A 127 1.78 7.06 -21.65
C LEU A 127 0.84 8.18 -21.15
N ILE A 128 0.09 7.91 -20.12
CA ILE A 128 -0.79 8.86 -19.45
C ILE A 128 0.06 9.77 -18.56
N GLY A 129 -0.21 11.07 -18.58
CA GLY A 129 0.49 12.01 -17.69
C GLY A 129 0.12 11.78 -16.22
N GLU A 130 0.99 12.23 -15.31
CA GLU A 130 0.71 12.27 -13.88
C GLU A 130 -0.65 12.95 -13.65
N GLY A 131 -1.47 12.37 -12.76
CA GLY A 131 -2.74 12.95 -12.32
C GLY A 131 -2.57 14.30 -11.63
N GLU A 132 -3.67 14.92 -11.22
CA GLU A 132 -3.60 16.10 -10.34
C GLU A 132 -2.79 15.71 -9.10
N ARG A 133 -1.88 16.60 -8.65
CA ARG A 133 -1.05 16.33 -7.48
C ARG A 133 -1.95 16.17 -6.27
N GLU A 134 -2.07 14.94 -5.83
CA GLU A 134 -2.62 14.58 -4.55
C GLU A 134 -1.45 14.42 -3.57
N ALA A 135 -1.65 14.84 -2.34
CA ALA A 135 -0.72 14.58 -1.27
C ALA A 135 -1.32 13.55 -0.33
N VAL A 136 -0.48 12.66 0.17
CA VAL A 136 -0.87 11.71 1.20
C VAL A 136 -0.17 12.09 2.50
N VAL A 137 -0.95 12.14 3.57
CA VAL A 137 -0.49 12.48 4.91
C VAL A 137 -0.83 11.33 5.85
N HIS A 138 0.15 10.83 6.57
CA HIS A 138 -0.04 9.83 7.62
C HIS A 138 -0.03 10.51 8.99
N ILE A 139 -1.08 10.28 9.78
CA ILE A 139 -1.25 10.84 11.13
C ILE A 139 -1.19 9.70 12.13
N PHE A 140 -0.32 9.85 13.13
CA PHE A 140 -0.09 8.86 14.17
C PHE A 140 -0.63 9.31 15.52
N ASN A 141 -0.98 8.33 16.38
CA ASN A 141 -1.42 8.52 17.75
C ASN A 141 -2.67 9.42 17.89
N MET A 142 -3.59 9.28 16.95
CA MET A 142 -4.86 10.01 16.91
C MET A 142 -5.96 9.10 16.36
N ASP A 143 -7.21 9.34 16.75
CA ASP A 143 -8.38 8.74 16.11
C ASP A 143 -8.85 9.58 14.92
N GLU A 144 -9.73 9.00 14.11
CA GLU A 144 -10.21 9.63 12.88
C GLU A 144 -11.06 10.88 13.16
N GLU A 145 -11.85 10.88 14.23
CA GLU A 145 -12.67 12.04 14.62
C GLU A 145 -11.79 13.22 15.03
N GLY A 146 -10.75 12.96 15.83
CA GLY A 146 -9.77 13.97 16.22
C GLY A 146 -8.97 14.53 15.04
N ALA A 147 -8.53 13.66 14.14
CA ALA A 147 -7.85 14.08 12.90
C ALA A 147 -8.76 14.94 12.03
N TYR A 148 -10.00 14.52 11.80
CA TYR A 148 -10.98 15.28 11.04
C TYR A 148 -11.26 16.66 11.66
N ALA A 149 -11.46 16.72 12.97
CA ALA A 149 -11.74 17.98 13.68
C ALA A 149 -10.59 18.99 13.54
N LEU A 150 -9.35 18.53 13.45
CA LEU A 150 -8.18 19.39 13.25
C LEU A 150 -7.98 19.77 11.79
N LEU A 151 -8.21 18.84 10.85
CA LEU A 151 -7.96 19.05 9.43
C LEU A 151 -9.04 19.90 8.75
N ASP A 152 -10.31 19.70 9.07
CA ASP A 152 -11.46 20.33 8.37
C ASP A 152 -11.40 21.86 8.36
N PRO A 153 -11.10 22.56 9.47
CA PRO A 153 -10.97 24.03 9.44
C PRO A 153 -9.81 24.50 8.56
N ILE A 154 -8.68 23.78 8.56
CA ILE A 154 -7.50 24.11 7.76
C ILE A 154 -7.81 23.87 6.28
N ALA A 155 -8.39 22.70 5.96
CA ALA A 155 -8.77 22.34 4.60
C ALA A 155 -9.73 23.35 3.98
N LYS A 156 -10.75 23.80 4.72
CA LYS A 156 -11.66 24.87 4.30
C LYS A 156 -10.96 26.19 4.01
N SER A 157 -9.96 26.54 4.83
CA SER A 157 -9.21 27.80 4.68
C SER A 157 -8.34 27.82 3.42
N TYR A 158 -7.88 26.66 2.96
CA TYR A 158 -7.00 26.52 1.79
C TYR A 158 -7.70 25.90 0.57
N GLU A 159 -9.02 25.70 0.61
CA GLU A 159 -9.84 25.09 -0.45
C GLU A 159 -9.32 23.67 -0.84
N ILE A 160 -9.00 22.86 0.15
CA ILE A 160 -8.57 21.47 0.00
C ILE A 160 -9.75 20.54 0.26
N GLU A 161 -9.85 19.49 -0.56
CA GLU A 161 -10.67 18.32 -0.28
C GLU A 161 -9.77 17.22 0.26
N PHE A 162 -10.26 16.49 1.24
CA PHE A 162 -9.52 15.34 1.76
C PHE A 162 -10.47 14.18 2.09
N THR A 163 -9.91 12.98 2.04
CA THR A 163 -10.54 11.75 2.49
C THR A 163 -9.60 11.09 3.50
N SER A 164 -10.14 10.61 4.62
CA SER A 164 -9.36 9.91 5.64
C SER A 164 -9.78 8.45 5.76
N ALA A 165 -8.82 7.60 6.11
CA ALA A 165 -9.04 6.20 6.42
C ALA A 165 -8.17 5.77 7.60
N THR A 166 -8.75 5.10 8.58
CA THR A 166 -7.99 4.46 9.65
C THR A 166 -7.36 3.17 9.14
N LEU A 167 -6.05 3.14 8.97
CA LEU A 167 -5.30 1.95 8.53
C LEU A 167 -5.24 0.89 9.63
N THR A 168 -4.98 1.34 10.87
CA THR A 168 -5.00 0.55 12.10
C THR A 168 -5.22 1.50 13.27
N PRO A 169 -5.65 1.07 14.47
CA PRO A 169 -5.90 1.98 15.58
C PRO A 169 -4.75 2.95 15.86
N GLY A 170 -5.04 4.24 15.74
CA GLY A 170 -4.05 5.32 15.95
C GLY A 170 -3.08 5.54 14.78
N TRP A 171 -3.39 5.06 13.59
CA TRP A 171 -2.71 5.42 12.34
C TRP A 171 -3.74 5.71 11.26
N ILE A 172 -3.80 6.95 10.81
CA ILE A 172 -4.75 7.44 9.82
C ILE A 172 -3.97 7.84 8.57
N GLU A 173 -4.48 7.47 7.43
CA GLU A 173 -4.04 7.96 6.13
C GLU A 173 -5.05 8.98 5.62
N VAL A 174 -4.56 10.08 5.09
CA VAL A 174 -5.35 11.18 4.57
C VAL A 174 -4.87 11.51 3.17
N GLU A 175 -5.73 11.31 2.19
CA GLU A 175 -5.52 11.76 0.82
C GLU A 175 -6.06 13.16 0.66
N CYS A 176 -5.22 14.09 0.16
CA CYS A 176 -5.54 15.50 0.03
C CYS A 176 -5.41 15.95 -1.42
N GLY A 177 -6.45 16.57 -1.95
CA GLY A 177 -6.45 17.16 -3.28
C GLY A 177 -6.85 18.65 -3.27
N SER A 178 -6.25 19.46 -4.13
CA SER A 178 -6.65 20.86 -4.24
C SER A 178 -7.84 21.02 -5.16
N LYS A 179 -8.83 21.81 -4.73
CA LYS A 179 -9.82 22.40 -5.64
C LYS A 179 -9.13 23.38 -6.59
N ARG A 180 -9.84 23.83 -7.61
CA ARG A 180 -9.34 24.68 -8.70
C ARG A 180 -8.40 25.84 -8.28
N TYR A 181 -8.56 26.36 -7.05
CA TYR A 181 -7.76 27.46 -6.49
C TYR A 181 -7.14 27.10 -5.14
N GLY A 182 -7.18 25.83 -4.75
CA GLY A 182 -6.68 25.38 -3.46
C GLY A 182 -5.16 25.47 -3.37
N ASN A 183 -4.68 25.79 -2.18
CA ASN A 183 -3.26 25.88 -1.89
C ASN A 183 -2.79 24.71 -1.04
N LEU A 184 -2.47 23.60 -1.71
CA LEU A 184 -2.05 22.36 -1.07
C LEU A 184 -0.75 22.52 -0.25
N GLU A 185 0.21 23.29 -0.76
CA GLU A 185 1.50 23.52 -0.07
C GLU A 185 1.30 24.21 1.29
N ASN A 186 0.49 25.26 1.35
CA ASN A 186 0.24 25.97 2.61
C ASN A 186 -0.64 25.16 3.56
N PHE A 187 -1.56 24.35 3.02
CA PHE A 187 -2.33 23.39 3.81
C PHE A 187 -1.39 22.40 4.52
N LEU A 188 -0.51 21.74 3.79
CA LEU A 188 0.45 20.77 4.32
C LEU A 188 1.39 21.39 5.37
N LYS A 189 1.88 22.60 5.12
CA LYS A 189 2.67 23.35 6.10
C LYS A 189 1.89 23.59 7.40
N SER A 190 0.63 24.00 7.30
CA SER A 190 -0.22 24.25 8.46
C SER A 190 -0.53 22.97 9.24
N VAL A 191 -0.80 21.87 8.54
CA VAL A 191 -1.00 20.55 9.16
C VAL A 191 0.25 20.11 9.91
N LYS A 192 1.43 20.26 9.29
CA LYS A 192 2.70 19.91 9.91
C LYS A 192 3.01 20.78 11.14
N GLN A 193 2.73 22.08 11.10
CA GLN A 193 2.91 22.95 12.24
C GLN A 193 1.97 22.63 13.41
N LEU A 194 0.74 22.19 13.10
CA LEU A 194 -0.26 21.86 14.13
C LEU A 194 0.02 20.52 14.82
N MET A 195 0.51 19.55 14.08
CA MET A 195 0.63 18.15 14.54
C MET A 195 2.09 17.71 14.78
N GLU A 196 3.07 18.54 14.38
CA GLU A 196 4.51 18.35 14.57
C GLU A 196 5.01 16.90 14.35
N ASP A 197 5.33 16.19 15.44
CA ASP A 197 5.89 14.84 15.48
C ASP A 197 4.88 13.71 15.25
N ARG A 198 3.67 14.02 14.78
CA ARG A 198 2.60 13.04 14.50
C ARG A 198 2.27 12.91 13.03
N VAL A 199 2.90 13.69 12.17
CA VAL A 199 2.54 13.80 10.77
C VAL A 199 3.71 13.52 9.85
N ILE A 200 3.51 12.62 8.92
CA ILE A 200 4.43 12.34 7.82
C ILE A 200 3.71 12.54 6.50
N GLU A 201 4.23 13.42 5.66
CA GLU A 201 3.79 13.58 4.28
C GLU A 201 4.57 12.58 3.41
N SER A 202 3.88 11.61 2.86
CA SER A 202 4.47 10.62 1.97
C SER A 202 3.40 9.83 1.23
N THR A 203 3.52 9.69 -0.08
CA THR A 203 2.70 8.78 -0.89
C THR A 203 3.11 7.32 -0.72
N ASN A 204 4.32 7.05 -0.19
CA ASN A 204 4.78 5.72 0.15
C ASN A 204 5.52 5.76 1.49
N ILE A 205 4.79 5.49 2.57
CA ILE A 205 5.29 5.57 3.95
C ILE A 205 6.41 4.56 4.24
N PHE A 206 6.45 3.42 3.54
CA PHE A 206 7.50 2.42 3.74
C PHE A 206 8.79 2.81 3.02
N ALA A 207 8.71 3.41 1.84
CA ALA A 207 9.87 4.01 1.18
C ALA A 207 10.43 5.18 2.02
N TYR A 208 9.55 5.99 2.63
CA TYR A 208 9.95 7.03 3.58
C TYR A 208 10.70 6.44 4.78
N LEU A 209 10.16 5.39 5.42
CA LEU A 209 10.80 4.68 6.53
C LEU A 209 12.21 4.21 6.17
N ILE A 210 12.36 3.55 5.02
CA ILE A 210 13.63 3.05 4.52
C ILE A 210 14.62 4.20 4.32
N HIS A 211 14.19 5.27 3.65
CA HIS A 211 15.04 6.44 3.40
C HIS A 211 15.52 7.08 4.70
N ARG A 212 14.62 7.32 5.65
CA ARG A 212 14.94 7.98 6.92
C ARG A 212 15.88 7.15 7.78
N LEU A 213 15.58 5.88 8.02
CA LEU A 213 16.45 4.99 8.80
C LEU A 213 17.80 4.75 8.13
N SER A 214 17.83 4.60 6.80
CA SER A 214 19.09 4.47 6.05
C SER A 214 19.97 5.72 6.21
N LYS A 215 19.36 6.91 6.11
CA LYS A 215 20.07 8.19 6.33
C LYS A 215 20.59 8.34 7.76
N ALA A 216 19.84 7.84 8.74
CA ALA A 216 20.26 7.83 10.15
C ALA A 216 21.29 6.72 10.47
N GLY A 217 21.58 5.83 9.51
CA GLY A 217 22.45 4.66 9.73
C GLY A 217 21.84 3.63 10.66
N LYS A 218 20.52 3.58 10.77
CA LYS A 218 19.74 2.72 11.67
C LYS A 218 19.20 1.49 10.98
N SER A 219 19.08 0.42 11.73
CA SER A 219 18.66 -0.89 11.25
C SER A 219 17.48 -1.45 12.04
N VAL A 220 16.69 -2.31 11.40
CA VAL A 220 15.50 -2.94 11.98
C VAL A 220 15.52 -4.45 11.81
N THR A 221 14.94 -5.16 12.78
CA THR A 221 14.70 -6.61 12.74
C THR A 221 13.29 -6.94 13.24
N PHE A 222 12.78 -8.12 12.86
CA PHE A 222 11.46 -8.56 13.27
C PHE A 222 11.49 -9.96 13.91
N ALA A 223 10.61 -10.17 14.90
CA ALA A 223 10.29 -11.48 15.47
C ALA A 223 8.79 -11.76 15.27
N GLU A 224 8.47 -12.65 14.37
CA GLU A 224 7.10 -12.90 13.94
C GLU A 224 6.58 -14.25 14.43
N SER A 225 5.32 -14.27 14.86
CA SER A 225 4.61 -15.51 15.18
C SER A 225 3.34 -15.60 14.31
N CYS A 226 2.21 -15.07 14.76
CA CYS A 226 0.94 -15.18 14.04
C CYS A 226 0.92 -14.47 12.68
N THR A 227 1.77 -13.48 12.44
CA THR A 227 1.93 -12.74 11.17
C THR A 227 2.67 -13.55 10.11
N GLY A 228 3.48 -14.56 10.53
CA GLY A 228 4.05 -15.56 9.62
C GLY A 228 4.98 -15.02 8.53
N GLY A 229 5.67 -13.90 8.76
CA GLY A 229 6.58 -13.27 7.79
C GLY A 229 5.98 -12.05 7.07
N ARG A 230 4.74 -11.64 7.37
CA ARG A 230 4.07 -10.51 6.70
C ARG A 230 4.75 -9.17 6.96
N ILE A 231 5.30 -8.96 8.16
CA ILE A 231 6.03 -7.72 8.49
C ILE A 231 7.27 -7.62 7.61
N ALA A 232 8.07 -8.69 7.56
CA ALA A 232 9.25 -8.75 6.70
C ALA A 232 8.89 -8.63 5.22
N ALA A 233 7.85 -9.34 4.76
CA ALA A 233 7.40 -9.31 3.38
C ALA A 233 6.96 -7.88 2.97
N ARG A 234 6.26 -7.15 3.85
CA ARG A 234 5.85 -5.77 3.56
C ARG A 234 7.04 -4.83 3.41
N LEU A 235 8.05 -4.93 4.29
CA LEU A 235 9.25 -4.08 4.17
C LEU A 235 10.05 -4.43 2.91
N THR A 236 10.23 -5.72 2.64
CA THR A 236 11.05 -6.20 1.51
C THR A 236 10.36 -6.06 0.15
N SER A 237 9.07 -5.73 0.12
CA SER A 237 8.39 -5.32 -1.11
C SER A 237 8.85 -3.95 -1.62
N GLU A 238 9.50 -3.16 -0.77
CA GLU A 238 10.05 -1.86 -1.15
C GLU A 238 11.53 -1.96 -1.54
N ALA A 239 11.86 -1.27 -2.63
CA ALA A 239 13.24 -1.17 -3.08
C ALA A 239 14.12 -0.45 -2.04
N GLY A 240 15.36 -0.91 -1.86
CA GLY A 240 16.28 -0.32 -0.89
C GLY A 240 16.14 -0.83 0.55
N SER A 241 15.17 -1.70 0.85
CA SER A 241 14.97 -2.27 2.19
C SER A 241 16.22 -2.92 2.79
N SER A 242 17.11 -3.47 1.97
CA SER A 242 18.37 -4.07 2.41
C SER A 242 19.32 -3.10 3.12
N ALA A 243 19.14 -1.80 2.95
CA ALA A 243 19.94 -0.79 3.65
C ALA A 243 19.66 -0.74 5.16
N ILE A 244 18.46 -1.12 5.59
CA ILE A 244 18.01 -1.04 6.99
C ILE A 244 17.62 -2.39 7.58
N PHE A 245 17.23 -3.35 6.76
CA PHE A 245 16.66 -4.62 7.22
C PHE A 245 17.74 -5.68 7.49
N ARG A 246 17.85 -6.14 8.75
CA ARG A 246 18.80 -7.15 9.17
C ARG A 246 18.27 -8.58 9.03
N GLY A 247 16.96 -8.76 8.93
CA GLY A 247 16.29 -10.04 8.83
C GLY A 247 15.08 -10.15 9.75
N SER A 248 14.34 -11.23 9.62
CA SER A 248 13.18 -11.57 10.47
C SER A 248 13.25 -13.02 10.91
N LEU A 249 12.91 -13.26 12.18
CA LEU A 249 12.81 -14.61 12.75
C LEU A 249 11.33 -14.98 12.89
N VAL A 250 10.87 -15.89 12.04
CA VAL A 250 9.51 -16.43 12.13
C VAL A 250 9.49 -17.59 13.12
N THR A 251 9.27 -17.28 14.40
CA THR A 251 9.27 -18.23 15.51
C THR A 251 7.85 -18.71 15.85
N TYR A 252 7.29 -19.53 14.97
CA TYR A 252 5.88 -19.93 15.03
C TYR A 252 5.57 -20.88 16.20
N SER A 253 6.53 -21.72 16.61
CA SER A 253 6.39 -22.63 17.75
C SER A 253 7.06 -22.09 19.01
N ASN A 254 6.62 -22.56 20.18
CA ASN A 254 7.26 -22.23 21.47
C ASN A 254 8.72 -22.72 21.51
N ALA A 255 9.03 -23.86 20.89
CA ALA A 255 10.39 -24.37 20.81
C ALA A 255 11.32 -23.40 20.04
N LEU A 256 10.84 -22.76 18.97
CA LEU A 256 11.60 -21.76 18.24
C LEU A 256 11.72 -20.44 19.00
N LYS A 257 10.66 -20.01 19.71
CA LYS A 257 10.74 -18.83 20.58
C LYS A 257 11.83 -19.01 21.64
N ALA A 258 11.86 -20.16 22.30
CA ALA A 258 12.91 -20.46 23.29
C ALA A 258 14.27 -20.65 22.63
N GLY A 259 14.36 -21.46 21.58
CA GLY A 259 15.65 -21.84 20.98
C GLY A 259 16.34 -20.76 20.16
N TRP A 260 15.56 -19.92 19.46
CA TRP A 260 16.13 -18.88 18.59
C TRP A 260 16.14 -17.51 19.27
N LEU A 261 15.08 -17.16 20.01
CA LEU A 261 14.96 -15.82 20.60
C LEU A 261 15.28 -15.79 22.11
N GLY A 262 15.63 -16.94 22.69
CA GLY A 262 15.97 -17.02 24.11
C GLY A 262 14.79 -16.79 25.06
N VAL A 263 13.53 -16.93 24.58
CA VAL A 263 12.36 -16.82 25.44
C VAL A 263 12.41 -17.92 26.49
N GLU A 264 12.35 -17.54 27.76
CA GLU A 264 12.43 -18.47 28.90
C GLU A 264 11.24 -19.44 28.90
N LYS A 265 11.52 -20.70 29.22
CA LYS A 265 10.46 -21.72 29.29
C LYS A 265 9.41 -21.40 30.35
N GLU A 266 9.86 -20.84 31.46
CA GLU A 266 8.99 -20.40 32.56
C GLU A 266 8.01 -19.31 32.11
N VAL A 267 8.42 -18.42 31.24
CA VAL A 267 7.53 -17.39 30.65
C VAL A 267 6.48 -18.05 29.75
N LEU A 268 6.89 -18.99 28.92
CA LEU A 268 5.97 -19.73 28.04
C LEU A 268 4.98 -20.60 28.82
N GLU A 269 5.40 -21.19 29.95
CA GLU A 269 4.56 -22.03 30.80
C GLU A 269 3.58 -21.22 31.66
N ASN A 270 4.04 -20.11 32.25
CA ASN A 270 3.24 -19.32 33.18
C ASN A 270 2.31 -18.33 32.50
N TYR A 271 2.74 -17.66 31.41
CA TYR A 271 2.01 -16.60 30.72
C TYR A 271 1.51 -17.02 29.33
N GLY A 272 2.13 -18.06 28.76
CA GLY A 272 1.87 -18.52 27.39
C GLY A 272 2.54 -17.65 26.32
N ALA A 273 2.54 -18.16 25.09
CA ALA A 273 3.18 -17.48 23.96
C ALA A 273 2.53 -16.13 23.58
N VAL A 274 1.23 -15.96 23.87
CA VAL A 274 0.49 -14.72 23.61
C VAL A 274 0.40 -13.94 24.91
N SER A 275 1.51 -13.27 25.27
CA SER A 275 1.65 -12.47 26.49
C SER A 275 2.66 -11.36 26.29
N LYS A 276 2.58 -10.31 27.09
CA LYS A 276 3.54 -9.18 27.05
C LYS A 276 4.94 -9.65 27.39
N GLU A 277 5.07 -10.50 28.41
CA GLU A 277 6.32 -11.07 28.88
C GLU A 277 7.04 -11.88 27.76
N CYS A 278 6.28 -12.65 26.99
CA CYS A 278 6.84 -13.37 25.85
C CYS A 278 7.29 -12.42 24.74
N VAL A 279 6.52 -11.40 24.40
CA VAL A 279 6.86 -10.45 23.35
C VAL A 279 8.06 -9.58 23.74
N GLU A 280 8.19 -9.17 24.99
CA GLU A 280 9.36 -8.45 25.49
C GLU A 280 10.66 -9.25 25.33
N GLN A 281 10.62 -10.55 25.66
CA GLN A 281 11.77 -11.42 25.43
C GLN A 281 12.03 -11.69 23.95
N MET A 282 10.96 -11.80 23.12
CA MET A 282 11.13 -11.92 21.66
C MET A 282 11.79 -10.66 21.06
N LEU A 283 11.45 -9.46 21.53
CA LEU A 283 12.09 -8.19 21.10
C LEU A 283 13.59 -8.19 21.42
N THR A 284 13.92 -8.47 22.67
CA THR A 284 15.31 -8.49 23.16
C THR A 284 16.14 -9.50 22.39
N GLY A 285 15.66 -10.75 22.27
CA GLY A 285 16.36 -11.80 21.54
C GLY A 285 16.55 -11.50 20.05
N ALA A 286 15.52 -10.94 19.39
CA ALA A 286 15.65 -10.58 17.99
C ALA A 286 16.64 -9.44 17.78
N ARG A 287 16.60 -8.41 18.62
CA ARG A 287 17.50 -7.26 18.53
C ARG A 287 18.97 -7.65 18.75
N GLU A 288 19.24 -8.50 19.73
CA GLU A 288 20.58 -9.01 20.03
C GLU A 288 21.13 -9.86 18.89
N ILE A 289 20.36 -10.85 18.41
CA ILE A 289 20.78 -11.75 17.33
C ILE A 289 21.09 -10.99 16.05
N ALA A 290 20.24 -10.03 15.70
CA ALA A 290 20.41 -9.24 14.49
C ALA A 290 21.38 -8.07 14.64
N SER A 291 21.80 -7.75 15.87
CA SER A 291 22.55 -6.52 16.20
C SER A 291 21.87 -5.29 15.56
N ALA A 292 20.55 -5.21 15.71
CA ALA A 292 19.74 -4.17 15.12
C ALA A 292 19.47 -3.04 16.12
N ASP A 293 19.28 -1.81 15.60
CA ASP A 293 18.91 -0.64 16.43
C ASP A 293 17.47 -0.74 16.93
N TYR A 294 16.58 -1.23 16.07
CA TYR A 294 15.16 -1.39 16.34
C TYR A 294 14.73 -2.85 16.15
N ALA A 295 13.86 -3.32 17.03
CA ALA A 295 13.19 -4.60 16.89
C ALA A 295 11.68 -4.42 16.98
N VAL A 296 10.93 -5.25 16.25
CA VAL A 296 9.46 -5.38 16.36
C VAL A 296 9.13 -6.84 16.56
N ALA A 297 8.23 -7.15 17.51
CA ALA A 297 7.79 -8.51 17.76
C ALA A 297 6.26 -8.61 17.83
N VAL A 298 5.73 -9.72 17.29
CA VAL A 298 4.29 -9.99 17.25
C VAL A 298 4.02 -11.44 17.65
N SER A 299 3.10 -11.61 18.62
CA SER A 299 2.55 -12.91 18.98
C SER A 299 1.04 -12.80 19.17
N GLY A 300 0.25 -13.77 18.68
CA GLY A 300 -1.21 -13.64 18.76
C GLY A 300 -1.97 -14.85 18.22
N ILE A 301 -3.29 -14.73 18.25
CA ILE A 301 -4.27 -15.74 17.83
C ILE A 301 -5.04 -15.18 16.63
N ALA A 302 -4.58 -15.48 15.43
CA ALA A 302 -5.21 -14.97 14.20
C ALA A 302 -6.46 -15.78 13.75
N GLY A 303 -6.73 -16.90 14.39
CA GLY A 303 -7.94 -17.70 14.12
C GLY A 303 -7.82 -18.63 12.89
N PRO A 304 -8.94 -19.31 12.48
CA PRO A 304 -10.25 -19.28 13.16
C PRO A 304 -10.30 -20.07 14.48
N GLY A 305 -9.29 -20.89 14.78
CA GLY A 305 -9.17 -21.64 16.02
C GLY A 305 -8.09 -21.08 16.95
N GLY A 306 -7.89 -21.73 18.11
CA GLY A 306 -6.83 -21.39 19.08
C GLY A 306 -7.22 -20.35 20.12
N GLY A 307 -8.40 -19.75 20.03
CA GLY A 307 -8.91 -18.83 21.04
C GLY A 307 -9.39 -19.54 22.32
N THR A 308 -9.32 -18.83 23.43
CA THR A 308 -9.90 -19.19 24.72
C THR A 308 -10.80 -18.06 25.22
N PRO A 309 -11.64 -18.27 26.25
CA PRO A 309 -12.44 -17.17 26.82
C PRO A 309 -11.59 -15.99 27.33
N GLN A 310 -10.37 -16.25 27.80
CA GLN A 310 -9.44 -15.23 28.31
C GLN A 310 -8.60 -14.56 27.18
N LYS A 311 -8.34 -15.31 26.10
CA LYS A 311 -7.60 -14.85 24.93
C LYS A 311 -8.36 -15.30 23.67
N PRO A 312 -9.43 -14.58 23.27
CA PRO A 312 -10.23 -14.95 22.10
C PRO A 312 -9.42 -14.79 20.80
N VAL A 313 -9.95 -15.34 19.69
CA VAL A 313 -9.42 -15.08 18.35
C VAL A 313 -9.37 -13.57 18.13
N GLY A 314 -8.28 -13.07 17.57
CA GLY A 314 -8.02 -11.64 17.41
C GLY A 314 -7.16 -11.03 18.53
N THR A 315 -6.90 -11.77 19.62
CA THR A 315 -5.95 -11.31 20.64
C THR A 315 -4.53 -11.35 20.09
N VAL A 316 -3.88 -10.18 20.04
CA VAL A 316 -2.52 -10.02 19.54
C VAL A 316 -1.73 -9.13 20.50
N ILE A 317 -0.51 -9.56 20.83
CA ILE A 317 0.46 -8.78 21.57
C ILE A 317 1.53 -8.31 20.58
N ILE A 318 1.73 -7.02 20.52
CA ILE A 318 2.67 -6.39 19.59
C ILE A 318 3.61 -5.47 20.36
N GLY A 319 4.88 -5.52 20.05
CA GLY A 319 5.85 -4.64 20.67
C GLY A 319 6.87 -4.12 19.68
N ALA A 320 7.47 -2.99 20.05
CA ALA A 320 8.64 -2.42 19.39
C ALA A 320 9.64 -1.97 20.44
N GLN A 321 10.94 -2.08 20.13
CA GLN A 321 12.04 -1.79 21.02
C GLN A 321 13.15 -1.04 20.31
N SER A 322 13.67 0.00 20.95
CA SER A 322 14.96 0.62 20.65
C SER A 322 15.97 0.28 21.77
N GLU A 323 17.11 0.90 21.79
CA GLU A 323 18.08 0.77 22.88
C GLU A 323 17.52 1.28 24.22
N THR A 324 16.75 2.37 24.18
CA THR A 324 16.28 3.11 25.36
C THR A 324 14.79 2.98 25.64
N HIS A 325 14.01 2.55 24.66
CA HIS A 325 12.55 2.51 24.73
C HIS A 325 11.98 1.17 24.31
N THR A 326 11.02 0.67 25.08
CA THR A 326 10.23 -0.53 24.74
C THR A 326 8.74 -0.21 24.93
N ILE A 327 7.95 -0.51 23.91
CA ILE A 327 6.48 -0.42 23.94
C ILE A 327 5.93 -1.81 23.65
N VAL A 328 5.03 -2.34 24.52
CA VAL A 328 4.32 -3.59 24.28
C VAL A 328 2.85 -3.40 24.60
N GLU A 329 2.02 -3.64 23.61
CA GLU A 329 0.58 -3.44 23.68
C GLU A 329 -0.19 -4.76 23.46
N ALA A 330 -1.30 -4.90 24.17
CA ALA A 330 -2.26 -5.99 24.00
C ALA A 330 -3.46 -5.46 23.23
N LEU A 331 -3.77 -6.09 22.11
CA LEU A 331 -4.77 -5.65 21.16
C LEU A 331 -5.79 -6.74 20.90
N HIS A 332 -6.95 -6.35 20.42
CA HIS A 332 -7.96 -7.24 19.91
C HIS A 332 -8.45 -6.74 18.56
N PHE A 333 -8.17 -7.51 17.50
CA PHE A 333 -8.65 -7.24 16.16
C PHE A 333 -9.80 -8.16 15.80
N GLU A 334 -10.79 -7.65 15.12
CA GLU A 334 -11.92 -8.41 14.59
C GLU A 334 -11.71 -8.67 13.09
N GLY A 335 -12.30 -9.74 12.56
CA GLY A 335 -12.23 -10.10 11.15
C GLY A 335 -11.73 -11.52 10.91
N ASP A 336 -11.42 -11.84 9.67
CA ASP A 336 -10.83 -13.11 9.32
C ASP A 336 -9.32 -13.17 9.65
N ARG A 337 -8.76 -14.37 9.54
CA ARG A 337 -7.35 -14.61 9.80
C ARG A 337 -6.40 -13.67 9.03
N ASN A 338 -6.69 -13.42 7.77
CA ASN A 338 -5.82 -12.59 6.94
C ASN A 338 -5.89 -11.13 7.39
N TYR A 339 -7.10 -10.63 7.63
CA TYR A 339 -7.29 -9.26 8.11
C TYR A 339 -6.65 -9.02 9.48
N ILE A 340 -6.79 -9.96 10.42
CA ILE A 340 -6.10 -9.88 11.73
C ILE A 340 -4.58 -9.84 11.56
N GLN A 341 -4.01 -10.63 10.64
CA GLN A 341 -2.59 -10.59 10.34
C GLN A 341 -2.15 -9.28 9.70
N ASP A 342 -2.96 -8.72 8.80
CA ASP A 342 -2.67 -7.45 8.14
C ASP A 342 -2.77 -6.27 9.12
N GLN A 343 -3.80 -6.26 9.98
CA GLN A 343 -3.91 -5.29 11.06
C GLN A 343 -2.74 -5.38 12.05
N SER A 344 -2.32 -6.59 12.39
CA SER A 344 -1.16 -6.82 13.26
C SER A 344 0.13 -6.31 12.64
N MET A 345 0.31 -6.47 11.34
CA MET A 345 1.47 -5.97 10.59
C MET A 345 1.48 -4.43 10.58
N LEU A 346 0.36 -3.80 10.24
CA LEU A 346 0.26 -2.33 10.23
C LEU A 346 0.50 -1.73 11.62
N TYR A 347 -0.08 -2.34 12.66
CA TYR A 347 0.13 -1.89 14.03
C TYR A 347 1.59 -2.06 14.50
N ALA A 348 2.24 -3.12 14.06
CA ALA A 348 3.66 -3.35 14.33
C ALA A 348 4.54 -2.22 13.76
N TYR A 349 4.24 -1.77 12.53
CA TYR A 349 4.90 -0.59 11.96
C TYR A 349 4.54 0.69 12.69
N LYS A 350 3.28 0.89 13.10
CA LYS A 350 2.89 2.04 13.94
C LYS A 350 3.77 2.13 15.19
N LEU A 351 3.99 1.01 15.88
CA LEU A 351 4.87 1.01 17.06
C LEU A 351 6.33 1.26 16.71
N LEU A 352 6.80 0.79 15.54
CA LEU A 352 8.14 1.13 15.04
C LEU A 352 8.28 2.64 14.82
N PHE A 353 7.29 3.30 14.22
CA PHE A 353 7.28 4.76 14.06
C PHE A 353 7.33 5.49 15.40
N GLN A 354 6.71 4.94 16.45
CA GLN A 354 6.75 5.52 17.79
C GLN A 354 8.12 5.39 18.47
N VAL A 355 8.73 4.19 18.47
CA VAL A 355 10.03 3.98 19.12
C VAL A 355 11.19 4.59 18.35
N ALA A 356 11.03 4.82 17.05
CA ALA A 356 12.01 5.46 16.18
C ALA A 356 11.66 6.94 15.87
N SER A 357 10.82 7.58 16.69
CA SER A 357 10.31 8.93 16.42
C SER A 357 11.40 9.97 16.20
N GLU A 358 12.51 9.92 16.94
CA GLU A 358 13.66 10.84 16.80
C GLU A 358 14.32 10.77 15.41
N ASP A 359 14.28 9.59 14.76
CA ASP A 359 14.86 9.39 13.43
C ASP A 359 13.84 9.64 12.31
N LEU A 360 12.54 9.56 12.59
CA LEU A 360 11.48 9.54 11.58
C LEU A 360 10.69 10.86 11.47
N PHE A 361 10.53 11.62 12.54
CA PHE A 361 9.83 12.91 12.56
C PHE A 361 10.79 14.10 12.72
#